data_b542511f9ec07499821db0a3818a36b2
#
_entry.id   b542511f9ec07499821db0a3818a36b2
#
_cell.length_a   1.000
_cell.length_b   1.000
_cell.length_c   1.000
_cell.angle_alpha   90.00
_cell.angle_beta   90.00
_cell.angle_gamma   90.00
#
_symmetry.space_group_name_H-M   'P 1'
#
loop_
_entity.id
_entity.type
_entity.pdbx_description
1 polymer ?
#
loop_
_entity_poly.entity_id
_entity_poly.type
_entity_poly.pdbx_seq_one_letter_code
_entity_poly.pdbx_strand_id
1 'polypeptide(L)'
;MKQLQKLSKFLSDYTSIVVIAIAVITFFLPSLMGWVNFQLFTDPVANKFTSQSIIIGVIMFSMGLTLTTEDFKILAQRPFDICIGAIAQYLIMPFLAFAITKLLNLPDGIALGLILVGCCPGGVSSNIMSYLCGGDVAFSVGMTTVSTILSPVMTPLMVSFLASGAKITIHGLPMFVSIIETVIVPVAIGFALNYALGKNEAFKEVQKVMPGVAVLGLACVVGGVISSQGSKFFQSGIVIFVAVLLHNGFGYFLGYCAGKLTGMNTAKKRTISIEVGMQNAGLATNLATTTAQFASTPESAIICAVSCVWHSISGKFRA
;
A
#
# COMPACT_ATOMS: atom_id res chain seq x y z
N MET A 1 29.07 -1.27 -1.54
CA MET A 1 27.93 -2.11 -1.05
C MET A 1 27.69 -1.98 0.45
N LYS A 2 28.64 -2.25 1.36
CA LYS A 2 28.41 -2.18 2.82
C LYS A 2 27.85 -0.84 3.34
N GLN A 3 28.28 0.30 2.79
CA GLN A 3 27.74 1.62 3.17
C GLN A 3 26.27 1.80 2.72
N LEU A 4 25.94 1.36 1.50
CA LEU A 4 24.57 1.41 0.97
C LEU A 4 23.62 0.53 1.78
N GLN A 5 24.07 -0.63 2.22
CA GLN A 5 23.28 -1.52 3.07
C GLN A 5 23.06 -0.93 4.47
N LYS A 6 24.08 -0.29 5.06
CA LYS A 6 23.90 0.44 6.33
C LYS A 6 22.90 1.59 6.19
N LEU A 7 22.97 2.33 5.07
CA LEU A 7 22.01 3.39 4.77
C LEU A 7 20.61 2.82 4.55
N SER A 8 20.47 1.75 3.77
CA SER A 8 19.18 1.07 3.55
C SER A 8 18.55 0.61 4.86
N LYS A 9 19.36 -0.02 5.74
CA LYS A 9 18.90 -0.43 7.06
C LYS A 9 18.45 0.78 7.89
N PHE A 10 19.25 1.83 7.94
CA PHE A 10 18.89 3.06 8.65
C PHE A 10 17.56 3.64 8.13
N LEU A 11 17.38 3.76 6.81
CA LEU A 11 16.13 4.25 6.21
C LEU A 11 14.94 3.36 6.60
N SER A 12 15.12 2.04 6.58
CA SER A 12 14.06 1.09 6.97
C SER A 12 13.73 1.16 8.46
N ASP A 13 14.74 1.27 9.33
CA ASP A 13 14.55 1.40 10.77
C ASP A 13 13.84 2.72 11.13
N TYR A 14 14.04 3.79 10.35
CA TYR A 14 13.48 5.12 10.56
C TYR A 14 12.47 5.55 9.49
N THR A 15 11.79 4.61 8.84
CA THR A 15 10.82 4.88 7.74
C THR A 15 9.86 6.02 8.07
N SER A 16 9.21 5.99 9.23
CA SER A 16 8.26 7.03 9.63
C SER A 16 8.88 8.42 9.71
N ILE A 17 10.09 8.52 10.27
CA ILE A 17 10.81 9.81 10.38
C ILE A 17 11.18 10.33 8.99
N VAL A 18 11.67 9.45 8.11
CA VAL A 18 12.04 9.82 6.73
C VAL A 18 10.83 10.33 5.96
N VAL A 19 9.71 9.60 6.01
CA VAL A 19 8.47 9.98 5.31
C VAL A 19 7.91 11.29 5.85
N ILE A 20 7.86 11.47 7.17
CA ILE A 20 7.39 12.71 7.80
C ILE A 20 8.32 13.88 7.47
N ALA A 21 9.64 13.69 7.54
CA ALA A 21 10.59 14.74 7.22
C ALA A 21 10.44 15.25 5.78
N ILE A 22 10.33 14.33 4.80
CA ILE A 22 10.07 14.69 3.40
C ILE A 22 8.72 15.37 3.26
N ALA A 23 7.67 14.90 3.95
CA ALA A 23 6.35 15.51 3.95
C ALA A 23 6.42 16.99 4.43
N VAL A 24 7.07 17.22 5.57
CA VAL A 24 7.24 18.57 6.14
C VAL A 24 8.10 19.48 5.23
N ILE A 25 9.24 18.98 4.75
CA ILE A 25 10.10 19.73 3.83
C ILE A 25 9.34 20.12 2.57
N THR A 26 8.62 19.16 1.97
CA THR A 26 7.85 19.41 0.74
C THR A 26 6.71 20.40 0.98
N PHE A 27 6.11 20.40 2.16
CA PHE A 27 5.06 21.35 2.49
C PHE A 27 5.55 22.80 2.40
N PHE A 28 6.77 23.10 2.91
CA PHE A 28 7.38 24.41 2.81
C PHE A 28 8.07 24.69 1.47
N LEU A 29 8.50 23.64 0.77
CA LEU A 29 9.20 23.71 -0.51
C LEU A 29 8.56 22.78 -1.55
N PRO A 30 7.34 23.08 -2.04
CA PRO A 30 6.60 22.19 -2.95
C PRO A 30 7.35 21.86 -4.24
N SER A 31 8.16 22.79 -4.75
CA SER A 31 8.96 22.60 -5.97
C SER A 31 9.94 21.42 -5.89
N LEU A 32 10.37 21.05 -4.68
CA LEU A 32 11.31 19.95 -4.47
C LEU A 32 10.76 18.58 -4.95
N MET A 33 9.46 18.35 -4.81
CA MET A 33 8.81 17.07 -5.15
C MET A 33 7.83 17.19 -6.33
N GLY A 34 7.75 18.33 -7.00
CA GLY A 34 6.87 18.54 -8.16
C GLY A 34 7.16 17.57 -9.32
N TRP A 35 8.41 17.13 -9.48
CA TRP A 35 8.83 16.18 -10.50
C TRP A 35 8.17 14.80 -10.36
N VAL A 36 7.73 14.43 -9.16
CA VAL A 36 7.03 13.15 -8.91
C VAL A 36 5.73 13.06 -9.69
N ASN A 37 5.07 14.20 -9.91
CA ASN A 37 3.80 14.29 -10.65
C ASN A 37 4.01 14.53 -12.15
N PHE A 38 5.25 14.53 -12.64
CA PHE A 38 5.53 14.72 -14.05
C PHE A 38 4.92 13.59 -14.88
N GLN A 39 4.05 13.96 -15.83
CA GLN A 39 3.40 13.01 -16.72
C GLN A 39 4.36 12.67 -17.87
N LEU A 40 4.58 11.37 -18.07
CA LEU A 40 5.44 10.84 -19.13
C LEU A 40 4.63 10.55 -20.41
N PHE A 41 3.53 9.85 -20.26
CA PHE A 41 2.59 9.56 -21.35
C PHE A 41 1.20 9.25 -20.78
N THR A 42 0.23 9.08 -21.67
CA THR A 42 -1.12 8.58 -21.33
C THR A 42 -1.29 7.21 -21.96
N ASP A 43 -1.78 6.26 -21.20
CA ASP A 43 -2.05 4.90 -21.68
C ASP A 43 -3.32 4.84 -22.54
N PRO A 44 -3.60 3.70 -23.23
CA PRO A 44 -4.79 3.55 -24.09
C PRO A 44 -6.14 3.66 -23.34
N VAL A 45 -6.15 3.51 -22.01
CA VAL A 45 -7.36 3.65 -21.17
C VAL A 45 -7.42 4.99 -20.45
N ALA A 46 -6.67 5.98 -20.96
CA ALA A 46 -6.62 7.36 -20.49
C ALA A 46 -6.04 7.56 -19.08
N ASN A 47 -5.29 6.60 -18.52
CA ASN A 47 -4.51 6.84 -17.29
C ASN A 47 -3.24 7.66 -17.61
N LYS A 48 -2.84 8.48 -16.66
CA LYS A 48 -1.57 9.21 -16.73
C LYS A 48 -0.45 8.34 -16.18
N PHE A 49 0.49 7.94 -17.01
CA PHE A 49 1.71 7.31 -16.53
C PHE A 49 2.71 8.40 -16.12
N THR A 50 3.03 8.46 -14.84
CA THR A 50 3.82 9.55 -14.24
C THR A 50 5.11 9.02 -13.61
N SER A 51 6.00 9.93 -13.21
CA SER A 51 7.16 9.56 -12.41
C SER A 51 6.76 8.81 -11.14
N GLN A 52 5.61 9.14 -10.54
CA GLN A 52 5.05 8.41 -9.40
C GLN A 52 4.74 6.94 -9.75
N SER A 53 4.21 6.67 -10.95
CA SER A 53 3.96 5.30 -11.42
C SER A 53 5.24 4.47 -11.50
N ILE A 54 6.34 5.07 -11.96
CA ILE A 54 7.66 4.43 -11.95
C ILE A 54 8.13 4.16 -10.52
N ILE A 55 7.99 5.12 -9.62
CA ILE A 55 8.39 4.97 -8.22
C ILE A 55 7.63 3.81 -7.55
N ILE A 56 6.32 3.72 -7.75
CA ILE A 56 5.52 2.59 -7.26
C ILE A 56 6.00 1.28 -7.92
N GLY A 57 6.26 1.28 -9.22
CA GLY A 57 6.83 0.13 -9.92
C GLY A 57 8.15 -0.35 -9.29
N VAL A 58 9.05 0.58 -8.93
CA VAL A 58 10.32 0.25 -8.24
C VAL A 58 10.08 -0.33 -6.85
N ILE A 59 9.12 0.20 -6.09
CA ILE A 59 8.73 -0.36 -4.79
C ILE A 59 8.19 -1.78 -4.96
N MET A 60 7.31 -2.00 -5.93
CA MET A 60 6.72 -3.32 -6.20
C MET A 60 7.75 -4.31 -6.76
N PHE A 61 8.66 -3.85 -7.61
CA PHE A 61 9.81 -4.62 -8.07
C PHE A 61 10.69 -5.06 -6.90
N SER A 62 10.96 -4.18 -5.94
CA SER A 62 11.70 -4.51 -4.71
C SER A 62 11.02 -5.63 -3.93
N MET A 63 9.68 -5.62 -3.85
CA MET A 63 8.91 -6.70 -3.26
C MET A 63 9.10 -8.01 -4.04
N GLY A 64 8.97 -7.95 -5.37
CA GLY A 64 9.17 -9.12 -6.23
C GLY A 64 10.55 -9.77 -6.05
N LEU A 65 11.61 -8.96 -5.86
CA LEU A 65 12.96 -9.45 -5.59
C LEU A 65 13.07 -10.25 -4.29
N THR A 66 12.16 -10.12 -3.35
CA THR A 66 12.17 -10.89 -2.09
C THR A 66 11.33 -12.15 -2.14
N LEU A 67 10.44 -12.31 -3.14
CA LEU A 67 9.61 -13.49 -3.31
C LEU A 67 10.43 -14.68 -3.80
N THR A 68 10.17 -15.85 -3.23
CA THR A 68 10.84 -17.10 -3.56
C THR A 68 9.85 -18.17 -4.01
N THR A 69 10.31 -19.21 -4.69
CA THR A 69 9.48 -20.38 -5.03
C THR A 69 8.95 -21.10 -3.79
N GLU A 70 9.69 -21.01 -2.67
CA GLU A 70 9.27 -21.61 -1.39
C GLU A 70 8.03 -20.91 -0.82
N ASP A 71 7.91 -19.59 -1.00
CA ASP A 71 6.72 -18.85 -0.58
C ASP A 71 5.47 -19.36 -1.30
N PHE A 72 5.56 -19.67 -2.60
CA PHE A 72 4.46 -20.26 -3.37
C PHE A 72 4.12 -21.70 -2.92
N LYS A 73 5.10 -22.51 -2.50
CA LYS A 73 4.82 -23.82 -1.93
C LYS A 73 4.08 -23.70 -0.60
N ILE A 74 4.44 -22.73 0.25
CA ILE A 74 3.75 -22.46 1.51
C ILE A 74 2.28 -22.08 1.23
N LEU A 75 2.01 -21.28 0.20
CA LEU A 75 0.65 -20.97 -0.25
C LEU A 75 -0.14 -22.25 -0.55
N ALA A 76 0.47 -23.18 -1.30
CA ALA A 76 -0.16 -24.45 -1.67
C ALA A 76 -0.36 -25.38 -0.45
N GLN A 77 0.49 -25.31 0.57
CA GLN A 77 0.41 -26.13 1.78
C GLN A 77 -0.58 -25.61 2.83
N ARG A 78 -0.92 -24.31 2.78
CA ARG A 78 -1.80 -23.65 3.77
C ARG A 78 -2.97 -22.90 3.11
N PRO A 79 -3.73 -23.54 2.20
CA PRO A 79 -4.74 -22.85 1.40
C PRO A 79 -5.84 -22.23 2.26
N PHE A 80 -6.28 -22.91 3.33
CA PHE A 80 -7.34 -22.39 4.20
C PHE A 80 -6.95 -21.13 4.94
N ASP A 81 -5.76 -21.08 5.54
CA ASP A 81 -5.28 -19.88 6.23
C ASP A 81 -5.20 -18.68 5.26
N ILE A 82 -4.65 -18.92 4.07
CA ILE A 82 -4.49 -17.89 3.03
C ILE A 82 -5.84 -17.42 2.51
N CYS A 83 -6.79 -18.35 2.24
CA CYS A 83 -8.15 -17.97 1.82
C CYS A 83 -8.85 -17.12 2.88
N ILE A 84 -8.77 -17.52 4.15
CA ILE A 84 -9.33 -16.75 5.27
C ILE A 84 -8.71 -15.36 5.31
N GLY A 85 -7.38 -15.26 5.17
CA GLY A 85 -6.67 -14.00 5.14
C GLY A 85 -7.09 -13.10 3.98
N ALA A 86 -7.17 -13.64 2.75
CA ALA A 86 -7.60 -12.89 1.57
C ALA A 86 -9.07 -12.43 1.68
N ILE A 87 -9.96 -13.28 2.18
CA ILE A 87 -11.36 -12.92 2.43
C ILE A 87 -11.44 -11.82 3.49
N ALA A 88 -10.73 -11.97 4.60
CA ALA A 88 -10.68 -10.95 5.66
C ALA A 88 -10.18 -9.61 5.11
N GLN A 89 -9.13 -9.62 4.28
CA GLN A 89 -8.58 -8.44 3.64
C GLN A 89 -9.63 -7.68 2.82
N TYR A 90 -10.25 -8.35 1.87
CA TYR A 90 -11.18 -7.74 0.92
C TYR A 90 -12.62 -7.59 1.43
N LEU A 91 -12.93 -8.16 2.60
CA LEU A 91 -14.21 -7.96 3.27
C LEU A 91 -14.12 -6.88 4.35
N ILE A 92 -13.15 -6.97 5.26
CA ILE A 92 -13.08 -6.09 6.42
C ILE A 92 -12.74 -4.67 6.01
N MET A 93 -11.63 -4.46 5.30
CA MET A 93 -11.10 -3.12 5.07
C MET A 93 -11.94 -2.26 4.12
N PRO A 94 -12.48 -2.79 3.01
CA PRO A 94 -13.37 -2.00 2.16
C PRO A 94 -14.65 -1.56 2.88
N PHE A 95 -15.32 -2.49 3.57
CA PHE A 95 -16.57 -2.16 4.27
C PHE A 95 -16.33 -1.28 5.49
N LEU A 96 -15.22 -1.44 6.18
CA LEU A 96 -14.83 -0.55 7.28
C LEU A 96 -14.55 0.86 6.78
N ALA A 97 -13.84 1.01 5.65
CA ALA A 97 -13.63 2.30 5.00
C ALA A 97 -14.97 2.96 4.67
N PHE A 98 -15.88 2.23 4.03
CA PHE A 98 -17.22 2.72 3.70
C PHE A 98 -18.01 3.14 4.96
N ALA A 99 -18.01 2.33 6.01
CA ALA A 99 -18.69 2.64 7.27
C ALA A 99 -18.12 3.93 7.91
N ILE A 100 -16.81 4.11 7.94
CA ILE A 100 -16.16 5.30 8.48
C ILE A 100 -16.50 6.54 7.64
N THR A 101 -16.54 6.43 6.31
CA THR A 101 -16.92 7.57 5.45
C THR A 101 -18.33 8.06 5.75
N LYS A 102 -19.27 7.17 6.01
CA LYS A 102 -20.64 7.48 6.38
C LYS A 102 -20.74 8.03 7.80
N LEU A 103 -20.04 7.39 8.75
CA LEU A 103 -20.06 7.80 10.16
C LEU A 103 -19.52 9.22 10.37
N LEU A 104 -18.42 9.57 9.68
CA LEU A 104 -17.76 10.87 9.80
C LEU A 104 -18.27 11.89 8.78
N ASN A 105 -19.25 11.54 7.92
CA ASN A 105 -19.76 12.39 6.84
C ASN A 105 -18.62 13.01 6.02
N LEU A 106 -17.67 12.19 5.58
CA LEU A 106 -16.51 12.68 4.83
C LEU A 106 -16.95 13.27 3.47
N PRO A 107 -16.31 14.35 3.01
CA PRO A 107 -16.50 14.86 1.65
C PRO A 107 -16.24 13.79 0.60
N ASP A 108 -16.97 13.79 -0.51
CA ASP A 108 -16.98 12.73 -1.50
C ASP A 108 -15.57 12.32 -1.99
N GLY A 109 -14.70 13.29 -2.29
CA GLY A 109 -13.34 12.99 -2.72
C GLY A 109 -12.50 12.32 -1.63
N ILE A 110 -12.60 12.78 -0.38
CA ILE A 110 -11.90 12.17 0.77
C ILE A 110 -12.48 10.77 1.07
N ALA A 111 -13.81 10.64 1.02
CA ALA A 111 -14.49 9.35 1.19
C ALA A 111 -14.03 8.33 0.15
N LEU A 112 -13.96 8.74 -1.12
CA LEU A 112 -13.49 7.90 -2.21
C LEU A 112 -12.03 7.47 -2.01
N GLY A 113 -11.16 8.37 -1.56
CA GLY A 113 -9.77 8.05 -1.23
C GLY A 113 -9.65 7.02 -0.10
N LEU A 114 -10.46 7.13 0.97
CA LEU A 114 -10.44 6.14 2.06
C LEU A 114 -10.94 4.77 1.60
N ILE A 115 -12.02 4.73 0.81
CA ILE A 115 -12.53 3.51 0.19
C ILE A 115 -11.45 2.87 -0.69
N LEU A 116 -10.75 3.69 -1.49
CA LEU A 116 -9.66 3.21 -2.34
C LEU A 116 -8.53 2.58 -1.52
N VAL A 117 -8.12 3.19 -0.40
CA VAL A 117 -7.14 2.60 0.53
C VAL A 117 -7.65 1.26 1.05
N GLY A 118 -8.90 1.20 1.49
CA GLY A 118 -9.50 -0.03 2.03
C GLY A 118 -9.60 -1.16 1.00
N CYS A 119 -9.77 -0.83 -0.29
CA CYS A 119 -9.86 -1.80 -1.38
C CYS A 119 -8.50 -2.23 -1.95
N CYS A 120 -7.39 -1.62 -1.53
CA CYS A 120 -6.05 -2.03 -1.94
C CYS A 120 -5.60 -3.33 -1.25
N PRO A 121 -4.62 -4.06 -1.81
CA PRO A 121 -4.04 -5.23 -1.16
C PRO A 121 -3.24 -4.87 0.10
N GLY A 122 -2.75 -5.87 0.82
CA GLY A 122 -1.85 -5.69 1.96
C GLY A 122 -0.59 -4.91 1.60
N GLY A 123 -0.07 -4.15 2.54
CA GLY A 123 1.12 -3.33 2.35
C GLY A 123 2.41 -4.14 2.49
N VAL A 124 3.43 -3.84 1.66
CA VAL A 124 4.73 -4.55 1.69
C VAL A 124 5.40 -4.53 3.07
N SER A 125 5.20 -3.48 3.84
CA SER A 125 5.78 -3.32 5.19
C SER A 125 5.14 -4.24 6.24
N SER A 126 3.96 -4.82 5.98
CA SER A 126 3.28 -5.73 6.91
C SER A 126 4.10 -6.97 7.23
N ASN A 127 4.88 -7.49 6.26
CA ASN A 127 5.75 -8.64 6.45
C ASN A 127 6.83 -8.38 7.52
N ILE A 128 7.44 -7.19 7.48
CA ILE A 128 8.43 -6.77 8.48
C ILE A 128 7.76 -6.60 9.85
N MET A 129 6.57 -6.01 9.88
CA MET A 129 5.83 -5.82 11.13
C MET A 129 5.36 -7.14 11.71
N SER A 130 4.93 -8.11 10.89
CA SER A 130 4.61 -9.47 11.33
C SER A 130 5.82 -10.15 11.98
N TYR A 131 7.01 -10.00 11.39
CA TYR A 131 8.25 -10.50 11.99
C TYR A 131 8.53 -9.85 13.36
N LEU A 132 8.50 -8.52 13.44
CA LEU A 132 8.79 -7.78 14.66
C LEU A 132 7.79 -8.06 15.80
N CYS A 133 6.53 -8.34 15.46
CA CYS A 133 5.47 -8.68 16.41
C CYS A 133 5.44 -10.18 16.78
N GLY A 134 6.40 -10.99 16.33
CA GLY A 134 6.40 -12.44 16.56
C GLY A 134 5.22 -13.14 15.90
N GLY A 135 4.83 -12.67 14.72
CA GLY A 135 3.83 -13.29 13.85
C GLY A 135 4.40 -14.44 13.01
N ASP A 136 3.54 -15.07 12.22
CA ASP A 136 3.91 -16.08 11.22
C ASP A 136 4.27 -15.36 9.90
N VAL A 137 5.57 -15.15 9.67
CA VAL A 137 6.07 -14.40 8.51
C VAL A 137 5.72 -15.09 7.19
N ALA A 138 5.75 -16.42 7.16
CA ALA A 138 5.39 -17.17 5.97
C ALA A 138 3.91 -16.99 5.59
N PHE A 139 3.04 -16.94 6.60
CA PHE A 139 1.63 -16.61 6.42
C PHE A 139 1.44 -15.15 5.95
N SER A 140 2.22 -14.21 6.50
CA SER A 140 2.23 -12.79 6.11
C SER A 140 2.57 -12.63 4.63
N VAL A 141 3.71 -13.18 4.19
CA VAL A 141 4.14 -13.14 2.78
C VAL A 141 3.09 -13.77 1.88
N GLY A 142 2.48 -14.89 2.31
CA GLY A 142 1.41 -15.55 1.60
C GLY A 142 0.19 -14.68 1.40
N MET A 143 -0.30 -14.04 2.46
CA MET A 143 -1.45 -13.11 2.39
C MET A 143 -1.16 -11.93 1.48
N THR A 144 -0.02 -11.27 1.66
CA THR A 144 0.39 -10.13 0.82
C THR A 144 0.48 -10.53 -0.65
N THR A 145 1.09 -11.70 -0.94
CA THR A 145 1.23 -12.20 -2.33
C THR A 145 -0.13 -12.45 -2.96
N VAL A 146 -1.03 -13.17 -2.29
CA VAL A 146 -2.36 -13.48 -2.83
C VAL A 146 -3.20 -12.22 -2.98
N SER A 147 -3.22 -11.34 -1.97
CA SER A 147 -3.97 -10.09 -2.09
C SER A 147 -3.44 -9.20 -3.22
N THR A 148 -2.13 -9.17 -3.44
CA THR A 148 -1.50 -8.42 -4.55
C THR A 148 -1.88 -9.03 -5.91
N ILE A 149 -1.85 -10.35 -6.07
CA ILE A 149 -2.25 -11.03 -7.33
C ILE A 149 -3.74 -10.80 -7.61
N LEU A 150 -4.59 -10.78 -6.60
CA LEU A 150 -6.03 -10.54 -6.74
C LEU A 150 -6.36 -9.06 -6.98
N SER A 151 -5.48 -8.13 -6.63
CA SER A 151 -5.76 -6.69 -6.62
C SER A 151 -6.22 -6.11 -7.96
N PRO A 152 -5.73 -6.54 -9.15
CA PRO A 152 -6.22 -6.00 -10.42
C PRO A 152 -7.73 -6.19 -10.61
N VAL A 153 -8.28 -7.24 -10.05
CA VAL A 153 -9.72 -7.55 -10.14
C VAL A 153 -10.46 -7.04 -8.90
N MET A 154 -9.97 -7.38 -7.71
CA MET A 154 -10.69 -7.10 -6.47
C MET A 154 -10.72 -5.61 -6.13
N THR A 155 -9.64 -4.88 -6.34
CA THR A 155 -9.61 -3.43 -6.03
C THR A 155 -10.61 -2.65 -6.88
N PRO A 156 -10.62 -2.75 -8.23
CA PRO A 156 -11.62 -2.06 -9.06
C PRO A 156 -13.06 -2.50 -8.74
N LEU A 157 -13.28 -3.79 -8.53
CA LEU A 157 -14.60 -4.34 -8.22
C LEU A 157 -15.16 -3.74 -6.93
N MET A 158 -14.38 -3.77 -5.86
CA MET A 158 -14.80 -3.27 -4.55
C MET A 158 -14.95 -1.75 -4.53
N VAL A 159 -14.06 -1.01 -5.20
CA VAL A 159 -14.20 0.45 -5.32
C VAL A 159 -15.46 0.79 -6.10
N SER A 160 -15.72 0.16 -7.24
CA SER A 160 -16.93 0.40 -8.04
C SER A 160 -18.20 0.07 -7.26
N PHE A 161 -18.19 -1.01 -6.49
CA PHE A 161 -19.33 -1.43 -5.66
C PHE A 161 -19.61 -0.43 -4.53
N LEU A 162 -18.60 -0.05 -3.75
CA LEU A 162 -18.77 0.79 -2.57
C LEU A 162 -18.89 2.29 -2.89
N ALA A 163 -18.28 2.75 -3.99
CA ALA A 163 -18.39 4.12 -4.46
C ALA A 163 -19.65 4.39 -5.30
N SER A 164 -20.49 3.40 -5.56
CA SER A 164 -21.73 3.56 -6.34
C SER A 164 -22.71 4.58 -5.75
N GLY A 165 -22.58 4.90 -4.46
CA GLY A 165 -23.34 5.96 -3.81
C GLY A 165 -22.73 7.37 -3.94
N ALA A 166 -21.52 7.51 -4.49
CA ALA A 166 -20.91 8.79 -4.83
C ALA A 166 -21.34 9.19 -6.26
N LYS A 167 -21.51 10.50 -6.50
CA LYS A 167 -21.88 11.02 -7.85
C LYS A 167 -20.75 10.86 -8.89
N ILE A 168 -19.85 9.91 -8.69
CA ILE A 168 -18.67 9.69 -9.52
C ILE A 168 -18.78 8.31 -10.15
N THR A 169 -18.76 8.27 -11.47
CA THR A 169 -18.76 7.01 -12.22
C THR A 169 -17.36 6.39 -12.14
N ILE A 170 -17.26 5.24 -11.49
CA ILE A 170 -16.01 4.49 -11.39
C ILE A 170 -15.96 3.43 -12.48
N HIS A 171 -14.98 3.54 -13.36
CA HIS A 171 -14.70 2.52 -14.37
C HIS A 171 -13.59 1.58 -13.87
N GLY A 172 -13.87 0.27 -13.83
CA GLY A 172 -12.90 -0.71 -13.30
C GLY A 172 -11.70 -0.90 -14.22
N LEU A 173 -11.85 -0.78 -15.53
CA LEU A 173 -10.81 -1.07 -16.52
C LEU A 173 -9.55 -0.17 -16.37
N PRO A 174 -9.65 1.17 -16.24
CA PRO A 174 -8.47 2.00 -16.00
C PRO A 174 -7.70 1.61 -14.74
N MET A 175 -8.38 1.29 -13.64
CA MET A 175 -7.72 0.81 -12.41
C MET A 175 -7.06 -0.55 -12.62
N PHE A 176 -7.75 -1.49 -13.30
CA PHE A 176 -7.18 -2.79 -13.63
C PHE A 176 -5.86 -2.65 -14.39
N VAL A 177 -5.84 -1.87 -15.47
CA VAL A 177 -4.64 -1.64 -16.29
C VAL A 177 -3.55 -0.99 -15.46
N SER A 178 -3.85 0.06 -14.71
CA SER A 178 -2.86 0.74 -13.85
C SER A 178 -2.24 -0.21 -12.81
N ILE A 179 -3.01 -1.12 -12.21
CA ILE A 179 -2.49 -2.10 -11.25
C ILE A 179 -1.62 -3.15 -11.96
N ILE A 180 -2.01 -3.60 -13.15
CA ILE A 180 -1.15 -4.51 -13.95
C ILE A 180 0.21 -3.85 -14.22
N GLU A 181 0.21 -2.61 -14.71
CA GLU A 181 1.43 -1.90 -15.11
C GLU A 181 2.33 -1.54 -13.92
N THR A 182 1.74 -1.08 -12.82
CA THR A 182 2.52 -0.52 -11.69
C THR A 182 2.77 -1.52 -10.56
N VAL A 183 2.07 -2.65 -10.55
CA VAL A 183 2.20 -3.67 -9.48
C VAL A 183 2.58 -5.03 -10.06
N ILE A 184 1.70 -5.64 -10.87
CA ILE A 184 1.87 -7.04 -11.27
C ILE A 184 3.13 -7.22 -12.13
N VAL A 185 3.32 -6.38 -13.15
CA VAL A 185 4.48 -6.47 -14.04
C VAL A 185 5.79 -6.26 -13.28
N PRO A 186 5.97 -5.21 -12.46
CA PRO A 186 7.19 -5.05 -11.67
C PRO A 186 7.44 -6.18 -10.67
N VAL A 187 6.41 -6.67 -9.97
CA VAL A 187 6.54 -7.82 -9.05
C VAL A 187 6.98 -9.07 -9.80
N ALA A 188 6.36 -9.36 -10.95
CA ALA A 188 6.70 -10.53 -11.77
C ALA A 188 8.16 -10.46 -12.28
N ILE A 189 8.61 -9.29 -12.75
CA ILE A 189 10.00 -9.08 -13.17
C ILE A 189 10.95 -9.28 -11.98
N GLY A 190 10.64 -8.70 -10.82
CA GLY A 190 11.45 -8.87 -9.60
C GLY A 190 11.56 -10.34 -9.19
N PHE A 191 10.44 -11.08 -9.18
CA PHE A 191 10.41 -12.50 -8.88
C PHE A 191 11.21 -13.33 -9.90
N ALA A 192 11.05 -13.06 -11.19
CA ALA A 192 11.81 -13.74 -12.24
C ALA A 192 13.32 -13.53 -12.10
N LEU A 193 13.74 -12.30 -11.77
CA LEU A 193 15.15 -12.00 -11.50
C LEU A 193 15.64 -12.70 -10.23
N ASN A 194 14.83 -12.74 -9.17
CA ASN A 194 15.22 -13.50 -7.97
C ASN A 194 15.31 -15.01 -8.24
N TYR A 195 14.40 -15.55 -9.02
CA TYR A 195 14.45 -16.96 -9.44
C TYR A 195 15.73 -17.27 -10.23
N ALA A 196 16.12 -16.39 -11.17
CA ALA A 196 17.29 -16.60 -12.01
C ALA A 196 18.61 -16.31 -11.30
N LEU A 197 18.69 -15.25 -10.49
CA LEU A 197 19.94 -14.70 -9.94
C LEU A 197 20.03 -14.82 -8.41
N GLY A 198 19.00 -15.28 -7.70
CA GLY A 198 18.95 -15.30 -6.24
C GLY A 198 20.01 -16.18 -5.55
N LYS A 199 20.67 -17.06 -6.30
CA LYS A 199 21.83 -17.83 -5.81
C LYS A 199 23.16 -17.06 -5.89
N ASN A 200 23.21 -15.96 -6.65
CA ASN A 200 24.40 -15.15 -6.82
C ASN A 200 24.62 -14.23 -5.63
N GLU A 201 25.79 -14.30 -5.00
CA GLU A 201 26.10 -13.49 -3.81
C GLU A 201 26.08 -11.97 -4.09
N ALA A 202 26.56 -11.52 -5.26
CA ALA A 202 26.50 -10.13 -5.65
C ALA A 202 25.04 -9.62 -5.78
N PHE A 203 24.15 -10.48 -6.28
CA PHE A 203 22.72 -10.16 -6.36
C PHE A 203 22.06 -10.07 -4.98
N LYS A 204 22.38 -10.97 -4.06
CA LYS A 204 21.92 -10.91 -2.66
C LYS A 204 22.35 -9.62 -1.96
N GLU A 205 23.54 -9.13 -2.25
CA GLU A 205 24.01 -7.84 -1.71
C GLU A 205 23.19 -6.66 -2.24
N VAL A 206 22.71 -6.71 -3.48
CA VAL A 206 21.80 -5.73 -4.06
C VAL A 206 20.41 -5.81 -3.38
N GLN A 207 19.88 -7.02 -3.19
CA GLN A 207 18.57 -7.22 -2.52
C GLN A 207 18.54 -6.56 -1.12
N LYS A 208 19.65 -6.58 -0.37
CA LYS A 208 19.73 -5.93 0.95
C LYS A 208 19.61 -4.40 0.91
N VAL A 209 19.75 -3.77 -0.26
CA VAL A 209 19.59 -2.32 -0.44
C VAL A 209 18.14 -1.95 -0.79
N MET A 210 17.37 -2.88 -1.34
CA MET A 210 16.01 -2.63 -1.84
C MET A 210 15.01 -2.09 -0.81
N PRO A 211 15.02 -2.52 0.48
CA PRO A 211 14.12 -1.93 1.47
C PRO A 211 14.32 -0.42 1.65
N GLY A 212 15.56 0.06 1.63
CA GLY A 212 15.83 1.51 1.69
C GLY A 212 15.34 2.26 0.45
N VAL A 213 15.46 1.64 -0.73
CA VAL A 213 14.93 2.19 -1.99
C VAL A 213 13.40 2.31 -1.90
N ALA A 214 12.71 1.29 -1.37
CA ALA A 214 11.26 1.33 -1.19
C ALA A 214 10.82 2.44 -0.22
N VAL A 215 11.57 2.67 0.86
CA VAL A 215 11.30 3.77 1.81
C VAL A 215 11.44 5.13 1.16
N LEU A 216 12.52 5.35 0.40
CA LEU A 216 12.70 6.61 -0.35
C LEU A 216 11.59 6.79 -1.39
N GLY A 217 11.23 5.73 -2.10
CA GLY A 217 10.11 5.74 -3.04
C GLY A 217 8.81 6.16 -2.36
N LEU A 218 8.48 5.56 -1.20
CA LEU A 218 7.30 5.92 -0.43
C LEU A 218 7.32 7.39 0.02
N ALA A 219 8.47 7.88 0.48
CA ALA A 219 8.63 9.29 0.85
C ALA A 219 8.43 10.23 -0.35
N CYS A 220 8.92 9.87 -1.53
CA CYS A 220 8.68 10.63 -2.77
C CYS A 220 7.19 10.64 -3.15
N VAL A 221 6.49 9.50 -3.04
CA VAL A 221 5.04 9.42 -3.32
C VAL A 221 4.25 10.36 -2.41
N VAL A 222 4.52 10.33 -1.11
CA VAL A 222 3.88 11.25 -0.14
C VAL A 222 4.24 12.71 -0.45
N GLY A 223 5.51 12.99 -0.71
CA GLY A 223 5.98 14.32 -1.10
C GLY A 223 5.30 14.82 -2.37
N GLY A 224 5.13 13.98 -3.39
CA GLY A 224 4.42 14.33 -4.63
C GLY A 224 2.98 14.80 -4.39
N VAL A 225 2.23 14.12 -3.51
CA VAL A 225 0.87 14.53 -3.14
C VAL A 225 0.88 15.86 -2.39
N ILE A 226 1.79 16.04 -1.42
CA ILE A 226 1.89 17.28 -0.65
C ILE A 226 2.31 18.44 -1.55
N SER A 227 3.21 18.20 -2.52
CA SER A 227 3.60 19.20 -3.52
C SER A 227 2.40 19.74 -4.31
N SER A 228 1.45 18.89 -4.67
CA SER A 228 0.29 19.26 -5.49
C SER A 228 -0.95 19.65 -4.69
N GLN A 229 -1.13 19.17 -3.47
CA GLN A 229 -2.34 19.30 -2.67
C GLN A 229 -2.11 19.89 -1.26
N GLY A 230 -0.91 20.42 -0.98
CA GLY A 230 -0.50 20.83 0.36
C GLY A 230 -1.44 21.84 1.04
N SER A 231 -1.99 22.82 0.30
CA SER A 231 -2.94 23.79 0.84
C SER A 231 -4.27 23.14 1.30
N LYS A 232 -4.76 22.16 0.53
CA LYS A 232 -5.98 21.42 0.85
C LYS A 232 -5.78 20.43 2.01
N PHE A 233 -4.55 19.96 2.22
CA PHE A 233 -4.21 19.05 3.32
C PHE A 233 -4.60 19.63 4.68
N PHE A 234 -4.32 20.91 4.92
CA PHE A 234 -4.68 21.58 6.17
C PHE A 234 -6.17 21.97 6.25
N GLN A 235 -6.80 22.27 5.11
CA GLN A 235 -8.24 22.58 5.07
C GLN A 235 -9.10 21.35 5.39
N SER A 236 -8.65 20.18 5.03
CA SER A 236 -9.35 18.91 5.29
C SER A 236 -9.28 18.46 6.75
N GLY A 237 -8.43 19.07 7.53
CA GLY A 237 -8.41 19.06 8.98
C GLY A 237 -8.15 17.72 9.66
N ILE A 238 -8.36 17.72 10.96
CA ILE A 238 -8.16 16.59 11.87
C ILE A 238 -9.01 15.35 11.52
N VAL A 239 -10.12 15.55 10.81
CA VAL A 239 -11.07 14.49 10.44
C VAL A 239 -10.44 13.42 9.56
N ILE A 240 -9.56 13.81 8.61
CA ILE A 240 -8.82 12.84 7.77
C ILE A 240 -7.93 11.96 8.66
N PHE A 241 -7.21 12.59 9.59
CA PHE A 241 -6.32 11.86 10.48
C PHE A 241 -7.11 10.87 11.36
N VAL A 242 -8.24 11.31 11.93
CA VAL A 242 -9.14 10.46 12.71
C VAL A 242 -9.68 9.31 11.86
N ALA A 243 -10.11 9.57 10.61
CA ALA A 243 -10.62 8.54 9.71
C ALA A 243 -9.55 7.46 9.43
N VAL A 244 -8.32 7.87 9.14
CA VAL A 244 -7.20 6.94 8.90
C VAL A 244 -6.84 6.15 10.16
N LEU A 245 -6.81 6.80 11.32
CA LEU A 245 -6.54 6.16 12.61
C LEU A 245 -7.59 5.09 12.93
N LEU A 246 -8.88 5.43 12.77
CA LEU A 246 -9.98 4.49 12.98
C LEU A 246 -9.92 3.33 11.98
N HIS A 247 -9.70 3.61 10.69
CA HIS A 247 -9.62 2.60 9.64
C HIS A 247 -8.49 1.58 9.91
N ASN A 248 -7.30 2.05 10.20
CA ASN A 248 -6.17 1.20 10.51
C ASN A 248 -6.35 0.46 11.86
N GLY A 249 -6.78 1.17 12.92
CA GLY A 249 -6.95 0.61 14.26
C GLY A 249 -8.04 -0.47 14.31
N PHE A 250 -9.21 -0.21 13.73
CA PHE A 250 -10.27 -1.21 13.62
C PHE A 250 -9.90 -2.33 12.64
N GLY A 251 -9.12 -2.05 11.59
CA GLY A 251 -8.56 -3.07 10.72
C GLY A 251 -7.71 -4.08 11.50
N TYR A 252 -6.81 -3.62 12.37
CA TYR A 252 -6.04 -4.47 13.26
C TYR A 252 -6.93 -5.29 14.21
N PHE A 253 -7.91 -4.64 14.82
CA PHE A 253 -8.82 -5.28 15.76
C PHE A 253 -9.67 -6.37 15.08
N LEU A 254 -10.33 -6.04 13.99
CA LEU A 254 -11.20 -6.96 13.27
C LEU A 254 -10.40 -8.10 12.61
N GLY A 255 -9.19 -7.83 12.09
CA GLY A 255 -8.27 -8.85 11.60
C GLY A 255 -7.88 -9.84 12.70
N TYR A 256 -7.57 -9.33 13.90
CA TYR A 256 -7.31 -10.20 15.06
C TYR A 256 -8.53 -11.05 15.45
N CYS A 257 -9.72 -10.45 15.43
CA CYS A 257 -10.99 -11.15 15.69
C CYS A 257 -11.24 -12.25 14.65
N ALA A 258 -10.99 -11.98 13.36
CA ALA A 258 -11.12 -12.99 12.31
C ALA A 258 -10.20 -14.19 12.55
N GLY A 259 -8.94 -13.95 12.90
CA GLY A 259 -8.02 -15.03 13.28
C GLY A 259 -8.43 -15.79 14.55
N LYS A 260 -9.05 -15.09 15.51
CA LYS A 260 -9.58 -15.73 16.73
C LYS A 260 -10.79 -16.62 16.43
N LEU A 261 -11.74 -16.15 15.62
CA LEU A 261 -12.95 -16.87 15.23
C LEU A 261 -12.64 -18.11 14.40
N THR A 262 -11.57 -18.08 13.61
CA THR A 262 -11.13 -19.21 12.78
C THR A 262 -10.17 -20.17 13.49
N GLY A 263 -9.95 -20.01 14.80
CA GLY A 263 -9.13 -20.91 15.60
C GLY A 263 -7.61 -20.81 15.34
N MET A 264 -7.13 -19.73 14.72
CA MET A 264 -5.72 -19.53 14.45
C MET A 264 -4.90 -19.45 15.75
N ASN A 265 -3.65 -19.93 15.71
CA ASN A 265 -2.71 -19.76 16.82
C ASN A 265 -2.28 -18.29 16.99
N THR A 266 -1.59 -17.98 18.07
CA THR A 266 -1.26 -16.58 18.41
C THR A 266 -0.39 -15.89 17.35
N ALA A 267 0.57 -16.59 16.75
CA ALA A 267 1.40 -16.03 15.69
C ALA A 267 0.57 -15.66 14.44
N LYS A 268 -0.32 -16.54 13.99
CA LYS A 268 -1.21 -16.27 12.86
C LYS A 268 -2.23 -15.18 13.17
N LYS A 269 -2.78 -15.10 14.41
CA LYS A 269 -3.69 -14.01 14.82
C LYS A 269 -3.01 -12.65 14.75
N ARG A 270 -1.74 -12.55 15.16
CA ARG A 270 -0.95 -11.34 15.03
C ARG A 270 -0.74 -10.98 13.56
N THR A 271 -0.38 -11.94 12.74
CA THR A 271 -0.16 -11.77 11.31
C THR A 271 -1.43 -11.27 10.60
N ILE A 272 -2.55 -11.96 10.71
CA ILE A 272 -3.79 -11.54 10.04
C ILE A 272 -4.28 -10.17 10.52
N SER A 273 -4.08 -9.85 11.80
CA SER A 273 -4.32 -8.51 12.36
C SER A 273 -3.51 -7.44 11.61
N ILE A 274 -2.21 -7.67 11.44
CA ILE A 274 -1.30 -6.72 10.79
C ILE A 274 -1.59 -6.62 9.30
N GLU A 275 -1.72 -7.75 8.61
CA GLU A 275 -1.99 -7.79 7.18
C GLU A 275 -3.29 -7.07 6.81
N VAL A 276 -4.38 -7.36 7.53
CA VAL A 276 -5.67 -6.69 7.31
C VAL A 276 -5.59 -5.20 7.62
N GLY A 277 -4.95 -4.80 8.70
CA GLY A 277 -4.88 -3.39 9.10
C GLY A 277 -3.93 -2.54 8.25
N MET A 278 -2.89 -3.13 7.63
CA MET A 278 -1.86 -2.40 6.88
C MET A 278 -2.08 -2.52 5.37
N GLN A 279 -2.68 -1.52 4.78
CA GLN A 279 -2.98 -1.47 3.35
C GLN A 279 -1.80 -0.96 2.51
N ASN A 280 -1.78 -1.30 1.22
CA ASN A 280 -0.88 -0.69 0.24
C ASN A 280 -1.37 0.72 -0.13
N ALA A 281 -1.22 1.65 0.81
CA ALA A 281 -1.62 3.04 0.63
C ALA A 281 -0.79 3.76 -0.46
N GLY A 282 0.42 3.29 -0.76
CA GLY A 282 1.22 3.78 -1.89
C GLY A 282 0.55 3.51 -3.22
N LEU A 283 0.04 2.28 -3.42
CA LEU A 283 -0.76 1.95 -4.60
C LEU A 283 -2.03 2.79 -4.65
N ALA A 284 -2.76 2.92 -3.52
CA ALA A 284 -3.96 3.76 -3.46
C ALA A 284 -3.64 5.22 -3.87
N THR A 285 -2.51 5.76 -3.41
CA THR A 285 -2.06 7.10 -3.76
C THR A 285 -1.79 7.21 -5.26
N ASN A 286 -1.11 6.23 -5.86
CA ASN A 286 -0.87 6.21 -7.30
C ASN A 286 -2.19 6.16 -8.09
N LEU A 287 -3.09 5.27 -7.75
CA LEU A 287 -4.40 5.17 -8.42
C LEU A 287 -5.19 6.48 -8.32
N ALA A 288 -5.20 7.12 -7.14
CA ALA A 288 -5.88 8.39 -6.91
C ALA A 288 -5.29 9.57 -7.72
N THR A 289 -4.01 9.50 -8.09
CA THR A 289 -3.33 10.58 -8.84
C THR A 289 -3.26 10.35 -10.33
N THR A 290 -3.25 9.08 -10.77
CA THR A 290 -2.93 8.73 -12.16
C THR A 290 -4.12 8.23 -12.97
N THR A 291 -5.12 7.60 -12.33
CA THR A 291 -6.29 7.11 -13.05
C THR A 291 -7.25 8.26 -13.39
N ALA A 292 -7.70 8.30 -14.64
CA ALA A 292 -8.48 9.40 -15.21
C ALA A 292 -9.74 9.76 -14.41
N GLN A 293 -10.40 8.77 -13.83
CA GLN A 293 -11.63 8.93 -13.06
C GLN A 293 -11.47 9.71 -11.75
N PHE A 294 -10.26 9.77 -11.17
CA PHE A 294 -9.97 10.57 -9.98
C PHE A 294 -9.54 12.00 -10.29
N ALA A 295 -9.44 12.37 -11.57
CA ALA A 295 -9.04 13.73 -11.96
C ALA A 295 -10.01 14.81 -11.44
N SER A 296 -11.30 14.47 -11.28
CA SER A 296 -12.32 15.36 -10.69
C SER A 296 -12.27 15.45 -9.16
N THR A 297 -11.55 14.55 -8.50
CA THR A 297 -11.45 14.45 -7.03
C THR A 297 -9.98 14.31 -6.58
N PRO A 298 -9.11 15.27 -6.90
CA PRO A 298 -7.68 15.19 -6.59
C PRO A 298 -7.40 15.12 -5.08
N GLU A 299 -8.34 15.56 -4.23
CA GLU A 299 -8.29 15.42 -2.78
C GLU A 299 -8.33 13.97 -2.28
N SER A 300 -8.77 13.01 -3.10
CA SER A 300 -8.71 11.59 -2.76
C SER A 300 -7.28 11.09 -2.50
N ALA A 301 -6.28 11.68 -3.17
CA ALA A 301 -4.88 11.36 -2.94
C ALA A 301 -4.38 11.79 -1.55
N ILE A 302 -5.02 12.82 -0.93
CA ILE A 302 -4.59 13.34 0.38
C ILE A 302 -4.73 12.26 1.47
N ILE A 303 -5.92 11.66 1.59
CA ILE A 303 -6.16 10.63 2.61
C ILE A 303 -5.34 9.36 2.34
N CYS A 304 -5.07 9.03 1.06
CA CYS A 304 -4.16 7.95 0.70
C CYS A 304 -2.73 8.23 1.19
N ALA A 305 -2.21 9.45 0.99
CA ALA A 305 -0.89 9.85 1.47
C ALA A 305 -0.80 9.89 3.00
N VAL A 306 -1.86 10.38 3.70
CA VAL A 306 -1.94 10.32 5.17
C VAL A 306 -1.90 8.87 5.65
N SER A 307 -2.59 7.96 4.95
CA SER A 307 -2.54 6.53 5.25
C SER A 307 -1.13 5.95 5.09
N CYS A 308 -0.36 6.36 4.07
CA CYS A 308 1.05 5.97 3.93
C CYS A 308 1.88 6.37 5.16
N VAL A 309 1.73 7.63 5.59
CA VAL A 309 2.43 8.15 6.78
C VAL A 309 2.02 7.36 8.02
N TRP A 310 0.70 7.23 8.24
CA TRP A 310 0.18 6.56 9.43
C TRP A 310 0.57 5.09 9.51
N HIS A 311 0.49 4.33 8.42
CA HIS A 311 0.90 2.92 8.39
C HIS A 311 2.39 2.76 8.72
N SER A 312 3.23 3.73 8.32
CA SER A 312 4.67 3.74 8.68
C SER A 312 4.91 3.95 10.18
N ILE A 313 3.96 4.59 10.88
CA ILE A 313 4.02 4.86 12.33
C ILE A 313 3.39 3.70 13.11
N SER A 314 2.14 3.35 12.77
CA SER A 314 1.31 2.41 13.53
C SER A 314 1.89 1.01 13.62
N GLY A 315 2.61 0.56 12.59
CA GLY A 315 3.30 -0.71 12.58
C GLY A 315 4.36 -0.85 13.69
N LYS A 316 4.97 0.26 14.13
CA LYS A 316 6.01 0.27 15.17
C LYS A 316 5.47 0.28 16.60
N PHE A 317 4.22 0.70 16.82
CA PHE A 317 3.63 0.74 18.17
C PHE A 317 3.28 -0.64 18.75
N ARG A 318 3.38 -1.71 17.95
CA ARG A 318 3.08 -3.08 18.36
C ARG A 318 4.29 -4.00 18.47
N ALA A 319 5.47 -3.48 18.11
CA ALA A 319 6.75 -4.16 18.29
C ALA A 319 7.32 -3.85 19.66
#